data_be28e12f637307f825dfa43a2562fccc
#
_entry.id   be28e12f637307f825dfa43a2562fccc
#
_cell.length_a   1.000
_cell.length_b   1.000
_cell.length_c   1.000
_cell.angle_alpha   90.00
_cell.angle_beta   90.00
_cell.angle_gamma   90.00
#
_symmetry.space_group_name_H-M   'P 1'
#
loop_
_entity.id
_entity.type
_entity.pdbx_description
1 polymer ?
#
loop_
_entity_poly.entity_id
_entity_poly.type
_entity_poly.pdbx_seq_one_letter_code
_entity_poly.pdbx_strand_id
1 'polypeptide(L)'
;MTLRRGHTTVFQSLTLTLNAPRIGLIGDNGAGKSSLFRLICGLDQPQSGHVKLPSVETDHCAPIVGMMFQNPDEQIIFPTVEEELALSLRHLRLSRAEVQTQVRTWLAARGLADWAPRAIGSLSQGQRQHVCWLALLIGNHHTLLLDEPFSSLDLPGQALLRQEIEAAPQQIIVSTHVLDHVRHFERVIWLDQGHVRADGLGAAVCAQYEADVAARMG
;
A
#
# COMPACT_ATOMS: atom_id res chain seq x y z
N MET A 1 3.83 20.69 2.67
CA MET A 1 5.16 20.05 2.78
C MET A 1 5.93 20.13 1.47
N THR A 2 7.27 20.21 1.54
CA THR A 2 8.15 20.25 0.36
C THR A 2 9.13 19.07 0.44
N LEU A 3 9.28 18.33 -0.67
CA LEU A 3 10.23 17.22 -0.80
C LEU A 3 11.13 17.43 -2.01
N ARG A 4 12.45 17.27 -1.80
CA ARG A 4 13.46 17.26 -2.86
C ARG A 4 14.25 15.96 -2.82
N ARG A 5 14.61 15.43 -3.99
CA ARG A 5 15.54 14.31 -4.17
C ARG A 5 16.72 14.80 -5.05
N GLY A 6 17.87 15.00 -4.42
CA GLY A 6 18.98 15.65 -5.09
C GLY A 6 18.59 17.07 -5.57
N HIS A 7 18.71 17.32 -6.86
CA HIS A 7 18.34 18.61 -7.47
C HIS A 7 16.88 18.69 -7.89
N THR A 8 16.11 17.60 -7.84
CA THR A 8 14.72 17.55 -8.30
C THR A 8 13.76 17.84 -7.16
N THR A 9 12.88 18.82 -7.32
CA THR A 9 11.75 19.05 -6.42
C THR A 9 10.64 18.08 -6.79
N VAL A 10 10.30 17.18 -5.85
CA VAL A 10 9.20 16.20 -6.01
C VAL A 10 7.87 16.84 -5.61
N PHE A 11 7.85 17.53 -4.48
CA PHE A 11 6.69 18.28 -3.99
C PHE A 11 7.10 19.69 -3.59
N GLN A 12 6.29 20.67 -3.99
CA GLN A 12 6.43 22.04 -3.55
C GLN A 12 5.13 22.51 -2.89
N SER A 13 5.20 22.76 -1.57
CA SER A 13 4.06 23.22 -0.77
C SER A 13 2.81 22.33 -0.82
N LEU A 14 3.00 21.00 -1.02
CA LEU A 14 1.88 20.06 -1.05
C LEU A 14 1.14 20.06 0.28
N THR A 15 -0.18 20.27 0.22
CA THR A 15 -1.11 20.11 1.36
C THR A 15 -2.19 19.13 0.94
N LEU A 16 -2.36 18.06 1.72
CA LEU A 16 -3.30 17.00 1.41
C LEU A 16 -3.81 16.37 2.71
N THR A 17 -5.11 16.09 2.78
CA THR A 17 -5.74 15.35 3.87
C THR A 17 -6.30 14.04 3.31
N LEU A 18 -5.97 12.91 3.91
CA LEU A 18 -6.35 11.57 3.45
C LEU A 18 -7.26 10.92 4.51
N ASN A 19 -8.57 11.12 4.41
CA ASN A 19 -9.54 10.70 5.42
C ASN A 19 -10.62 9.73 4.90
N ALA A 20 -10.67 9.45 3.59
CA ALA A 20 -11.59 8.46 3.03
C ALA A 20 -11.09 7.03 3.28
N PRO A 21 -11.97 6.03 3.47
CA PRO A 21 -11.57 4.64 3.71
C PRO A 21 -10.88 4.00 2.51
N ARG A 22 -11.23 4.39 1.30
CA ARG A 22 -10.60 3.94 0.04
C ARG A 22 -10.20 5.15 -0.78
N ILE A 23 -8.89 5.27 -1.06
CA ILE A 23 -8.34 6.38 -1.84
C ILE A 23 -7.49 5.80 -2.98
N GLY A 24 -7.80 6.22 -4.21
CA GLY A 24 -6.93 5.99 -5.37
C GLY A 24 -5.93 7.14 -5.55
N LEU A 25 -4.71 6.81 -5.89
CA LEU A 25 -3.67 7.78 -6.23
C LEU A 25 -3.20 7.50 -7.65
N ILE A 26 -3.56 8.36 -8.61
CA ILE A 26 -3.23 8.20 -10.02
C ILE A 26 -2.31 9.32 -10.53
N GLY A 27 -1.75 9.13 -11.70
CA GLY A 27 -0.88 10.08 -12.39
C GLY A 27 0.25 9.37 -13.12
N ASP A 28 0.97 10.11 -13.94
CA ASP A 28 2.07 9.59 -14.76
C ASP A 28 3.23 9.04 -13.92
N ASN A 29 4.11 8.28 -14.55
CA ASN A 29 5.36 7.87 -13.91
C ASN A 29 6.19 9.10 -13.54
N GLY A 30 6.72 9.12 -12.32
CA GLY A 30 7.45 10.28 -11.80
C GLY A 30 6.56 11.40 -11.20
N ALA A 31 5.23 11.29 -11.22
CA ALA A 31 4.32 12.27 -10.62
C ALA A 31 4.48 12.43 -9.09
N GLY A 32 5.18 11.50 -8.43
CA GLY A 32 5.46 11.55 -6.99
C GLY A 32 4.68 10.55 -6.14
N LYS A 33 3.89 9.65 -6.73
CA LYS A 33 3.03 8.69 -5.99
C LYS A 33 3.80 7.89 -4.93
N SER A 34 4.83 7.14 -5.33
CA SER A 34 5.67 6.37 -4.39
C SER A 34 6.43 7.27 -3.40
N SER A 35 6.80 8.49 -3.80
CA SER A 35 7.43 9.45 -2.89
C SER A 35 6.48 9.94 -1.81
N LEU A 36 5.18 10.13 -2.13
CA LEU A 36 4.16 10.45 -1.15
C LEU A 36 4.00 9.30 -0.14
N PHE A 37 3.94 8.06 -0.60
CA PHE A 37 3.85 6.88 0.27
C PHE A 37 5.05 6.79 1.22
N ARG A 38 6.26 6.98 0.71
CA ARG A 38 7.48 6.97 1.54
C ARG A 38 7.50 8.05 2.60
N LEU A 39 6.96 9.25 2.30
CA LEU A 39 6.79 10.32 3.29
C LEU A 39 5.77 9.92 4.37
N ILE A 40 4.63 9.33 4.00
CA ILE A 40 3.59 8.91 4.94
C ILE A 40 4.11 7.79 5.85
N CYS A 41 4.91 6.85 5.33
CA CYS A 41 5.55 5.79 6.10
C CYS A 41 6.75 6.26 6.96
N GLY A 42 7.19 7.51 6.81
CA GLY A 42 8.37 8.01 7.51
C GLY A 42 9.70 7.48 6.96
N LEU A 43 9.69 6.83 5.78
CA LEU A 43 10.89 6.36 5.09
C LEU A 43 11.69 7.51 4.47
N ASP A 44 11.02 8.61 4.13
CA ASP A 44 11.60 9.88 3.70
C ASP A 44 11.11 10.99 4.63
N GLN A 45 11.91 12.06 4.78
CA GLN A 45 11.51 13.24 5.54
C GLN A 45 11.40 14.46 4.61
N PRO A 46 10.34 15.29 4.75
CA PRO A 46 10.22 16.51 3.96
C PRO A 46 11.24 17.55 4.43
N GLN A 47 11.77 18.37 3.52
CA GLN A 47 12.65 19.50 3.88
C GLN A 47 11.90 20.61 4.60
N SER A 48 10.59 20.74 4.36
CA SER A 48 9.73 21.68 5.10
C SER A 48 8.30 21.13 5.20
N GLY A 49 7.61 21.52 6.28
CA GLY A 49 6.30 20.99 6.61
C GLY A 49 6.41 19.64 7.36
N HIS A 50 5.30 18.94 7.47
CA HIS A 50 5.23 17.69 8.23
C HIS A 50 4.10 16.80 7.72
N VAL A 51 4.20 15.51 8.01
CA VAL A 51 3.12 14.52 7.89
C VAL A 51 2.51 14.34 9.28
N LYS A 52 1.18 14.45 9.37
CA LYS A 52 0.43 14.12 10.58
C LYS A 52 -0.29 12.81 10.36
N LEU A 53 -0.02 11.83 11.20
CA LEU A 53 -0.78 10.59 11.27
C LEU A 53 -1.84 10.70 12.36
N PRO A 54 -2.96 9.96 12.26
CA PRO A 54 -3.95 9.92 13.32
C PRO A 54 -3.30 9.43 14.62
N SER A 55 -3.66 10.03 15.74
CA SER A 55 -3.34 9.48 17.06
C SER A 55 -4.28 8.30 17.29
N VAL A 56 -3.76 7.10 17.16
CA VAL A 56 -4.50 5.88 17.49
C VAL A 56 -4.09 5.52 18.92
N GLU A 57 -5.03 5.61 19.86
CA GLU A 57 -4.89 4.98 21.17
C GLU A 57 -4.96 3.46 20.96
N THR A 58 -3.81 2.85 20.72
CA THR A 58 -3.71 1.40 20.67
C THR A 58 -3.05 0.93 21.96
N ASP A 59 -3.68 0.02 22.67
CA ASP A 59 -3.09 -0.67 23.84
C ASP A 59 -1.81 -1.43 23.47
N HIS A 60 -1.57 -1.58 22.18
CA HIS A 60 -0.38 -2.20 21.59
C HIS A 60 0.23 -1.22 20.58
N CYS A 61 1.53 -0.98 20.66
CA CYS A 61 2.30 -0.11 19.75
C CYS A 61 2.31 -0.63 18.29
N ALA A 62 1.14 -0.96 17.73
CA ALA A 62 1.02 -1.35 16.33
C ALA A 62 1.47 -0.20 15.44
N PRO A 63 2.26 -0.44 14.39
CA PRO A 63 2.60 0.58 13.42
C PRO A 63 1.31 1.15 12.80
N ILE A 64 1.18 2.47 12.79
CA ILE A 64 -0.03 3.14 12.29
C ILE A 64 -0.21 2.90 10.79
N VAL A 65 0.91 2.84 10.05
CA VAL A 65 0.92 2.72 8.60
C VAL A 65 1.72 1.49 8.18
N GLY A 66 1.13 0.67 7.31
CA GLY A 66 1.81 -0.39 6.58
C GLY A 66 1.93 -0.04 5.10
N MET A 67 3.02 -0.45 4.45
CA MET A 67 3.24 -0.21 3.03
C MET A 67 3.56 -1.51 2.30
N MET A 68 2.93 -1.72 1.15
CA MET A 68 3.29 -2.73 0.18
C MET A 68 4.02 -2.06 -0.98
N PHE A 69 5.24 -2.53 -1.26
CA PHE A 69 6.03 -2.06 -2.38
C PHE A 69 5.57 -2.69 -3.70
N GLN A 70 5.85 -2.02 -4.80
CA GLN A 70 5.54 -2.52 -6.14
C GLN A 70 6.19 -3.88 -6.43
N ASN A 71 7.45 -4.06 -5.99
CA ASN A 71 8.19 -5.30 -6.14
C ASN A 71 8.25 -6.05 -4.80
N PRO A 72 7.65 -7.25 -4.67
CA PRO A 72 7.69 -8.02 -3.44
C PRO A 72 9.11 -8.42 -3.02
N ASP A 73 10.05 -8.56 -3.94
CA ASP A 73 11.44 -8.92 -3.64
C ASP A 73 12.21 -7.80 -2.93
N GLU A 74 11.71 -6.56 -2.97
CA GLU A 74 12.26 -5.43 -2.20
C GLU A 74 11.70 -5.37 -0.77
N GLN A 75 10.61 -6.09 -0.50
CA GLN A 75 9.91 -6.08 0.79
C GLN A 75 10.21 -7.33 1.61
N ILE A 76 10.23 -8.51 0.99
CA ILE A 76 10.39 -9.80 1.67
C ILE A 76 11.85 -9.98 2.10
N ILE A 77 12.05 -10.28 3.39
CA ILE A 77 13.37 -10.36 4.01
C ILE A 77 13.67 -11.81 4.46
N PHE A 78 12.65 -12.55 4.89
CA PHE A 78 12.84 -13.85 5.49
C PHE A 78 12.65 -15.01 4.50
N PRO A 79 13.28 -16.18 4.74
CA PRO A 79 13.27 -17.30 3.79
C PRO A 79 11.95 -18.07 3.75
N THR A 80 11.10 -17.98 4.78
CA THR A 80 9.81 -18.69 4.83
C THR A 80 8.64 -17.75 5.05
N VAL A 81 7.44 -18.16 4.62
CA VAL A 81 6.21 -17.38 4.80
C VAL A 81 5.94 -17.11 6.28
N GLU A 82 6.10 -18.12 7.14
CA GLU A 82 5.89 -17.97 8.59
C GLU A 82 6.81 -16.90 9.19
N GLU A 83 8.09 -16.91 8.84
CA GLU A 83 9.06 -15.95 9.37
C GLU A 83 8.79 -14.54 8.85
N GLU A 84 8.39 -14.40 7.59
CA GLU A 84 8.03 -13.12 7.00
C GLU A 84 6.81 -12.51 7.69
N LEU A 85 5.73 -13.29 7.88
CA LEU A 85 4.55 -12.82 8.60
C LEU A 85 4.85 -12.51 10.08
N ALA A 86 5.73 -13.29 10.71
CA ALA A 86 6.15 -13.08 12.09
C ALA A 86 6.80 -11.70 12.31
N LEU A 87 7.48 -11.15 11.29
CA LEU A 87 8.06 -9.81 11.33
C LEU A 87 7.01 -8.74 11.67
N SER A 88 5.81 -8.86 11.10
CA SER A 88 4.71 -7.91 11.32
C SER A 88 4.15 -7.93 12.75
N LEU A 89 4.44 -8.97 13.53
CA LEU A 89 3.99 -9.13 14.93
C LEU A 89 5.04 -8.71 15.97
N ARG A 90 6.21 -8.20 15.56
CA ARG A 90 7.31 -7.84 16.49
C ARG A 90 6.92 -6.81 17.56
N HIS A 91 5.93 -5.97 17.26
CA HIS A 91 5.44 -4.97 18.20
C HIS A 91 4.67 -5.57 19.40
N LEU A 92 4.19 -6.83 19.30
CA LEU A 92 3.36 -7.47 20.34
C LEU A 92 4.18 -7.99 21.53
N ARG A 93 5.51 -7.93 21.50
CA ARG A 93 6.40 -8.43 22.57
C ARG A 93 6.14 -9.89 22.99
N LEU A 94 5.68 -10.71 22.07
CA LEU A 94 5.45 -12.14 22.27
C LEU A 94 6.76 -12.92 22.16
N SER A 95 6.81 -14.10 22.77
CA SER A 95 7.89 -15.06 22.54
C SER A 95 7.84 -15.60 21.11
N ARG A 96 8.98 -16.14 20.63
CA ARG A 96 9.05 -16.72 19.28
C ARG A 96 8.00 -17.82 19.07
N ALA A 97 7.78 -18.68 20.07
CA ALA A 97 6.79 -19.76 19.98
C ALA A 97 5.35 -19.25 19.89
N GLU A 98 5.02 -18.21 20.65
CA GLU A 98 3.70 -17.56 20.59
C GLU A 98 3.47 -16.90 19.24
N VAL A 99 4.45 -16.18 18.69
CA VAL A 99 4.36 -15.56 17.36
C VAL A 99 4.13 -16.62 16.28
N GLN A 100 4.90 -17.72 16.30
CA GLN A 100 4.73 -18.82 15.34
C GLN A 100 3.34 -19.45 15.44
N THR A 101 2.87 -19.70 16.64
CA THR A 101 1.52 -20.23 16.88
C THR A 101 0.46 -19.27 16.33
N GLN A 102 0.60 -17.97 16.59
CA GLN A 102 -0.34 -16.96 16.11
C GLN A 102 -0.36 -16.89 14.57
N VAL A 103 0.80 -16.89 13.91
CA VAL A 103 0.90 -16.88 12.44
C VAL A 103 0.23 -18.12 11.85
N ARG A 104 0.52 -19.32 12.37
CA ARG A 104 -0.08 -20.58 11.88
C ARG A 104 -1.59 -20.61 12.06
N THR A 105 -2.07 -20.21 13.23
CA THR A 105 -3.52 -20.12 13.51
C THR A 105 -4.20 -19.12 12.57
N TRP A 106 -3.57 -17.97 12.34
CA TRP A 106 -4.09 -16.92 11.47
C TRP A 106 -4.14 -17.35 10.00
N LEU A 107 -3.11 -18.05 9.50
CA LEU A 107 -3.09 -18.65 8.16
C LEU A 107 -4.12 -19.77 8.02
N ALA A 108 -4.24 -20.66 9.03
CA ALA A 108 -5.21 -21.75 9.02
C ALA A 108 -6.65 -21.23 8.93
N ALA A 109 -6.99 -20.16 9.66
CA ALA A 109 -8.30 -19.51 9.61
C ALA A 109 -8.65 -18.95 8.21
N ARG A 110 -7.66 -18.79 7.32
CA ARG A 110 -7.81 -18.34 5.93
C ARG A 110 -7.67 -19.46 4.90
N GLY A 111 -7.61 -20.72 5.33
CA GLY A 111 -7.39 -21.87 4.44
C GLY A 111 -5.97 -21.97 3.88
N LEU A 112 -5.00 -21.27 4.49
CA LEU A 112 -3.60 -21.18 4.04
C LEU A 112 -2.63 -21.89 5.00
N ALA A 113 -3.10 -22.89 5.76
CA ALA A 113 -2.28 -23.60 6.75
C ALA A 113 -0.96 -24.13 6.15
N ASP A 114 -1.01 -24.67 4.94
CA ASP A 114 0.15 -25.24 4.24
C ASP A 114 1.16 -24.20 3.75
N TRP A 115 0.82 -22.91 3.84
CA TRP A 115 1.72 -21.83 3.42
C TRP A 115 2.81 -21.53 4.45
N ALA A 116 2.54 -21.73 5.75
CA ALA A 116 3.47 -21.38 6.82
C ALA A 116 4.90 -21.90 6.57
N PRO A 117 5.15 -23.20 6.29
CA PRO A 117 6.50 -23.72 6.10
C PRO A 117 7.08 -23.48 4.71
N ARG A 118 6.34 -22.90 3.77
CA ARG A 118 6.81 -22.73 2.39
C ARG A 118 7.98 -21.78 2.30
N ALA A 119 8.99 -22.16 1.54
CA ALA A 119 10.10 -21.27 1.23
C ALA A 119 9.63 -20.18 0.25
N ILE A 120 9.97 -18.93 0.54
CA ILE A 120 9.64 -17.77 -0.33
C ILE A 120 10.18 -17.97 -1.76
N GLY A 121 11.40 -18.51 -1.89
CA GLY A 121 12.00 -18.79 -3.21
C GLY A 121 11.23 -19.81 -4.06
N SER A 122 10.33 -20.61 -3.46
CA SER A 122 9.47 -21.56 -4.19
C SER A 122 8.17 -20.95 -4.68
N LEU A 123 7.86 -19.70 -4.29
CA LEU A 123 6.63 -19.03 -4.63
C LEU A 123 6.72 -18.31 -5.98
N SER A 124 5.62 -18.30 -6.74
CA SER A 124 5.50 -17.39 -7.89
C SER A 124 5.52 -15.94 -7.45
N GLN A 125 5.74 -15.00 -8.38
CA GLN A 125 5.73 -13.57 -8.08
C GLN A 125 4.38 -13.12 -7.50
N GLY A 126 3.25 -13.59 -8.06
CA GLY A 126 1.92 -13.31 -7.52
C GLY A 126 1.71 -13.88 -6.11
N GLN A 127 2.25 -15.07 -5.82
CA GLN A 127 2.21 -15.64 -4.47
C GLN A 127 3.07 -14.83 -3.49
N ARG A 128 4.24 -14.34 -3.89
CA ARG A 128 5.04 -13.43 -3.05
C ARG A 128 4.30 -12.11 -2.79
N GLN A 129 3.62 -11.57 -3.81
CA GLN A 129 2.76 -10.39 -3.65
C GLN A 129 1.66 -10.65 -2.60
N HIS A 130 1.02 -11.83 -2.65
CA HIS A 130 0.02 -12.21 -1.66
C HIS A 130 0.63 -12.36 -0.25
N VAL A 131 1.86 -12.88 -0.11
CA VAL A 131 2.56 -12.88 1.19
C VAL A 131 2.75 -11.47 1.74
N CYS A 132 3.16 -10.49 0.90
CA CYS A 132 3.27 -9.09 1.31
C CYS A 132 1.93 -8.53 1.81
N TRP A 133 0.83 -8.85 1.11
CA TRP A 133 -0.51 -8.46 1.53
C TRP A 133 -0.90 -9.10 2.88
N LEU A 134 -0.68 -10.40 3.03
CA LEU A 134 -0.96 -11.12 4.28
C LEU A 134 -0.14 -10.56 5.46
N ALA A 135 1.11 -10.15 5.22
CA ALA A 135 1.97 -9.52 6.23
C ALA A 135 1.40 -8.17 6.71
N LEU A 136 0.80 -7.39 5.81
CA LEU A 136 0.11 -6.15 6.18
C LEU A 136 -1.15 -6.41 6.99
N LEU A 137 -1.95 -7.40 6.61
CA LEU A 137 -3.18 -7.74 7.31
C LEU A 137 -2.93 -8.26 8.72
N ILE A 138 -1.95 -9.18 8.91
CA ILE A 138 -1.63 -9.72 10.23
C ILE A 138 -1.02 -8.66 11.15
N GLY A 139 -0.31 -7.67 10.58
CA GLY A 139 0.28 -6.53 11.30
C GLY A 139 -0.75 -5.57 11.87
N ASN A 140 -2.02 -5.68 11.45
CA ASN A 140 -3.17 -4.90 11.93
C ASN A 140 -2.93 -3.38 11.94
N HIS A 141 -2.35 -2.86 10.88
CA HIS A 141 -2.12 -1.42 10.70
C HIS A 141 -3.44 -0.67 10.56
N HIS A 142 -3.47 0.60 10.94
CA HIS A 142 -4.65 1.47 10.74
C HIS A 142 -4.82 1.85 9.25
N THR A 143 -3.73 2.16 8.58
CA THR A 143 -3.70 2.60 7.18
C THR A 143 -2.73 1.73 6.37
N LEU A 144 -3.17 1.27 5.21
CA LEU A 144 -2.38 0.48 4.26
C LEU A 144 -2.12 1.31 3.00
N LEU A 145 -0.85 1.41 2.61
CA LEU A 145 -0.41 2.05 1.37
C LEU A 145 0.03 0.96 0.40
N LEU A 146 -0.63 0.84 -0.74
CA LEU A 146 -0.40 -0.20 -1.72
C LEU A 146 0.15 0.43 -3.00
N ASP A 147 1.44 0.24 -3.28
CA ASP A 147 2.09 0.80 -4.49
C ASP A 147 2.03 -0.22 -5.63
N GLU A 148 1.20 0.04 -6.64
CA GLU A 148 0.95 -0.82 -7.81
C GLU A 148 0.63 -2.29 -7.44
N PRO A 149 -0.31 -2.55 -6.52
CA PRO A 149 -0.49 -3.88 -5.90
C PRO A 149 -0.93 -4.97 -6.88
N PHE A 150 -1.44 -4.60 -8.05
CA PHE A 150 -1.97 -5.53 -9.05
C PHE A 150 -0.96 -5.89 -10.15
N SER A 151 0.18 -5.21 -10.24
CA SER A 151 1.10 -5.28 -11.38
C SER A 151 1.70 -6.67 -11.62
N SER A 152 1.84 -7.50 -10.58
CA SER A 152 2.44 -8.84 -10.65
C SER A 152 1.42 -9.98 -10.62
N LEU A 153 0.13 -9.66 -10.67
CA LEU A 153 -0.95 -10.62 -10.52
C LEU A 153 -1.61 -10.94 -11.87
N ASP A 154 -1.96 -12.21 -12.07
CA ASP A 154 -2.88 -12.63 -13.10
C ASP A 154 -4.33 -12.20 -12.79
N LEU A 155 -5.25 -12.36 -13.73
CA LEU A 155 -6.64 -11.92 -13.55
C LEU A 155 -7.32 -12.51 -12.31
N PRO A 156 -7.21 -13.83 -12.00
CA PRO A 156 -7.75 -14.38 -10.77
C PRO A 156 -7.14 -13.75 -9.50
N GLY A 157 -5.82 -13.55 -9.48
CA GLY A 157 -5.11 -12.90 -8.38
C GLY A 157 -5.54 -11.44 -8.18
N GLN A 158 -5.74 -10.70 -9.27
CA GLN A 158 -6.26 -9.33 -9.21
C GLN A 158 -7.68 -9.28 -8.65
N ALA A 159 -8.55 -10.23 -9.07
CA ALA A 159 -9.92 -10.31 -8.57
C ALA A 159 -9.96 -10.62 -7.07
N LEU A 160 -9.13 -11.57 -6.62
CA LEU A 160 -9.01 -11.91 -5.20
C LEU A 160 -8.51 -10.71 -4.39
N LEU A 161 -7.41 -10.08 -4.78
CA LEU A 161 -6.86 -8.94 -4.06
C LEU A 161 -7.85 -7.77 -4.01
N ARG A 162 -8.59 -7.50 -5.10
CA ARG A 162 -9.64 -6.48 -5.12
C ARG A 162 -10.71 -6.77 -4.06
N GLN A 163 -11.22 -8.00 -4.01
CA GLN A 163 -12.21 -8.42 -3.03
C GLN A 163 -11.67 -8.26 -1.59
N GLU A 164 -10.43 -8.64 -1.35
CA GLU A 164 -9.79 -8.50 -0.03
C GLU A 164 -9.59 -7.03 0.35
N ILE A 165 -9.20 -6.16 -0.59
CA ILE A 165 -9.11 -4.71 -0.38
C ILE A 165 -10.46 -4.12 -0.02
N GLU A 166 -11.53 -4.51 -0.72
CA GLU A 166 -12.89 -4.02 -0.44
C GLU A 166 -13.39 -4.46 0.94
N ALA A 167 -13.09 -5.70 1.35
CA ALA A 167 -13.51 -6.27 2.62
C ALA A 167 -12.68 -5.82 3.83
N ALA A 168 -11.47 -5.30 3.61
CA ALA A 168 -10.56 -4.93 4.69
C ALA A 168 -11.10 -3.75 5.51
N PRO A 169 -11.06 -3.79 6.85
CA PRO A 169 -11.55 -2.71 7.71
C PRO A 169 -10.62 -1.49 7.75
N GLN A 170 -9.37 -1.65 7.33
CA GLN A 170 -8.35 -0.60 7.35
C GLN A 170 -8.64 0.48 6.31
N GLN A 171 -8.16 1.69 6.54
CA GLN A 171 -8.02 2.66 5.47
C GLN A 171 -7.00 2.15 4.45
N ILE A 172 -7.35 2.17 3.15
CA ILE A 172 -6.45 1.72 2.08
C ILE A 172 -6.27 2.81 1.03
N ILE A 173 -5.01 3.09 0.71
CA ILE A 173 -4.62 4.02 -0.34
C ILE A 173 -3.88 3.22 -1.41
N VAL A 174 -4.42 3.18 -2.62
CA VAL A 174 -3.88 2.43 -3.75
C VAL A 174 -3.26 3.39 -4.75
N SER A 175 -1.97 3.28 -5.00
CA SER A 175 -1.30 3.91 -6.14
C SER A 175 -1.38 2.98 -7.34
N THR A 176 -1.88 3.47 -8.48
CA THR A 176 -1.95 2.66 -9.70
C THR A 176 -1.99 3.53 -10.97
N HIS A 177 -1.52 2.95 -12.07
CA HIS A 177 -1.67 3.49 -13.42
C HIS A 177 -2.85 2.85 -14.18
N VAL A 178 -3.45 1.77 -13.63
CA VAL A 178 -4.63 1.09 -14.20
C VAL A 178 -5.89 1.66 -13.52
N LEU A 179 -6.56 2.57 -14.20
CA LEU A 179 -7.66 3.36 -13.63
C LEU A 179 -8.84 2.51 -13.16
N ASP A 180 -9.10 1.39 -13.80
CA ASP A 180 -10.22 0.49 -13.44
C ASP A 180 -10.10 -0.10 -12.04
N HIS A 181 -8.90 -0.14 -11.48
CA HIS A 181 -8.69 -0.59 -10.11
C HIS A 181 -9.22 0.39 -9.05
N VAL A 182 -9.32 1.69 -9.40
CA VAL A 182 -9.68 2.75 -8.45
C VAL A 182 -10.86 3.60 -8.90
N ARG A 183 -11.36 3.41 -10.14
CA ARG A 183 -12.46 4.18 -10.72
C ARG A 183 -13.73 4.16 -9.85
N HIS A 184 -13.97 3.08 -9.13
CA HIS A 184 -15.13 2.90 -8.25
C HIS A 184 -14.92 3.44 -6.83
N PHE A 185 -13.70 3.90 -6.50
CA PHE A 185 -13.43 4.46 -5.18
C PHE A 185 -14.17 5.79 -4.99
N GLU A 186 -14.59 6.04 -3.76
CA GLU A 186 -15.26 7.29 -3.39
C GLU A 186 -14.34 8.52 -3.50
N ARG A 187 -13.02 8.29 -3.52
CA ARG A 187 -12.03 9.35 -3.69
C ARG A 187 -10.83 8.88 -4.49
N VAL A 188 -10.51 9.64 -5.52
CA VAL A 188 -9.27 9.49 -6.29
C VAL A 188 -8.58 10.84 -6.35
N ILE A 189 -7.26 10.81 -6.21
CA ILE A 189 -6.39 11.97 -6.28
C ILE A 189 -5.48 11.79 -7.49
N TRP A 190 -5.50 12.74 -8.39
CA TRP A 190 -4.58 12.80 -9.51
C TRP A 190 -3.40 13.69 -9.17
N LEU A 191 -2.21 13.08 -9.09
CA LEU A 191 -0.94 13.80 -8.95
C LEU A 191 -0.32 14.03 -10.33
N ASP A 192 0.13 15.26 -10.55
CA ASP A 192 0.88 15.65 -11.74
C ASP A 192 2.04 16.56 -11.32
N GLN A 193 3.26 16.16 -11.66
CA GLN A 193 4.50 16.89 -11.33
C GLN A 193 4.58 17.39 -9.88
N GLY A 194 4.17 16.54 -8.94
CA GLY A 194 4.20 16.84 -7.51
C GLY A 194 3.07 17.74 -6.99
N HIS A 195 2.07 18.02 -7.81
CA HIS A 195 0.88 18.80 -7.46
C HIS A 195 -0.39 17.94 -7.54
N VAL A 196 -1.39 18.27 -6.73
CA VAL A 196 -2.73 17.70 -6.88
C VAL A 196 -3.42 18.44 -8.03
N ARG A 197 -3.69 17.73 -9.12
CA ARG A 197 -4.38 18.28 -10.30
C ARG A 197 -5.89 18.12 -10.22
N ALA A 198 -6.35 16.98 -9.66
CA ALA A 198 -7.75 16.74 -9.35
C ALA A 198 -7.86 15.88 -8.08
N ASP A 199 -8.96 16.05 -7.35
CA ASP A 199 -9.30 15.33 -6.13
C ASP A 199 -10.82 15.24 -6.03
N GLY A 200 -11.38 14.02 -6.04
CA GLY A 200 -12.82 13.82 -6.04
C GLY A 200 -13.23 12.39 -6.30
N LEU A 201 -14.47 12.18 -6.73
CA LEU A 201 -15.01 10.85 -7.05
C LEU A 201 -14.18 10.15 -8.12
N GLY A 202 -13.89 8.88 -7.93
CA GLY A 202 -13.00 8.08 -8.79
C GLY A 202 -13.41 8.13 -10.26
N ALA A 203 -14.70 7.93 -10.58
CA ALA A 203 -15.18 8.01 -11.95
C ALA A 203 -14.89 9.35 -12.62
N ALA A 204 -15.08 10.47 -11.88
CA ALA A 204 -14.88 11.81 -12.42
C ALA A 204 -13.39 12.14 -12.64
N VAL A 205 -12.54 11.81 -11.64
CA VAL A 205 -11.10 12.09 -11.71
C VAL A 205 -10.41 11.22 -12.76
N CYS A 206 -10.79 9.94 -12.87
CA CYS A 206 -10.27 9.05 -13.91
C CYS A 206 -10.65 9.55 -15.32
N ALA A 207 -11.90 9.99 -15.54
CA ALA A 207 -12.32 10.55 -16.82
C ALA A 207 -11.56 11.84 -17.18
N GLN A 208 -11.27 12.71 -16.19
CA GLN A 208 -10.45 13.91 -16.42
C GLN A 208 -9.02 13.55 -16.84
N TYR A 209 -8.42 12.54 -16.15
CA TYR A 209 -7.08 12.07 -16.48
C TYR A 209 -7.02 11.47 -17.90
N GLU A 210 -8.00 10.62 -18.27
CA GLU A 210 -8.12 10.05 -19.63
C GLU A 210 -8.24 11.12 -20.70
N ALA A 211 -9.08 12.15 -20.46
CA ALA A 211 -9.24 13.28 -21.39
C ALA A 211 -7.94 14.08 -21.55
N ASP A 212 -7.20 14.33 -20.47
CA ASP A 212 -5.90 15.00 -20.51
C ASP A 212 -4.85 14.18 -21.28
N VAL A 213 -4.79 12.86 -21.05
CA VAL A 213 -3.89 11.97 -21.80
C VAL A 213 -4.23 12.00 -23.29
N ALA A 214 -5.52 11.91 -23.67
CA ALA A 214 -5.95 11.98 -25.05
C ALA A 214 -5.55 13.32 -25.72
N ALA A 215 -5.72 14.44 -25.00
CA ALA A 215 -5.36 15.77 -25.50
C ALA A 215 -3.83 15.97 -25.69
N ARG A 216 -2.99 15.23 -24.93
CA ARG A 216 -1.53 15.28 -25.08
C ARG A 216 -1.00 14.42 -26.22
N MET A 217 -1.83 13.48 -26.73
CA MET A 217 -1.45 12.54 -27.79
C MET A 217 -1.95 12.97 -29.18
N GLY A 218 -2.90 13.90 -29.27
CA GLY A 218 -3.46 14.47 -30.52
C GLY A 218 -2.82 15.80 -30.84
#